data_1be5dab5774d1a438c8c7356fd8e5591
#
_entry.id   1be5dab5774d1a438c8c7356fd8e5591
#
_cell.length_a   1.000
_cell.length_b   1.000
_cell.length_c   1.000
_cell.angle_alpha   90.00
_cell.angle_beta   90.00
_cell.angle_gamma   90.00
#
_symmetry.space_group_name_H-M   'P 1'
#
loop_
_entity.id
_entity.type
_entity.pdbx_description
1 polymer ?
#
loop_
_entity_poly.entity_id
_entity_poly.type
_entity_poly.pdbx_seq_one_letter_code
_entity_poly.pdbx_strand_id
1 'polypeptide(L)'
;MLPVVILFFIFSATGEAYGTCWALWGSDAFHWNGLSIGLSLGAFGICQTLAQALLPGPAVKLLGERAAILVGVAGVSLALTVMAFAGQGWMIFAIMPVFALGGIGVPALQSLATRQVDENSQGQFQGVLASAVSLASIVAPLAFSSLYFLTRQQWPGAIWLSVVAVYGLAVPLVLGLRLKTAERAAMS
;
A
#
# COMPACT_ATOMS: atom_id res chain seq x y z
N MET A 1 19.33 -4.59 -2.99
CA MET A 1 18.36 -5.51 -3.60
C MET A 1 17.35 -6.04 -2.58
N LEU A 2 17.76 -6.77 -1.54
CA LEU A 2 16.85 -7.39 -0.56
C LEU A 2 15.83 -6.40 0.05
N PRO A 3 16.17 -5.17 0.50
CA PRO A 3 15.18 -4.24 1.05
C PRO A 3 14.06 -3.87 0.07
N VAL A 4 14.38 -3.75 -1.23
CA VAL A 4 13.39 -3.45 -2.26
C VAL A 4 12.40 -4.60 -2.44
N VAL A 5 12.90 -5.84 -2.47
CA VAL A 5 12.05 -7.04 -2.56
C VAL A 5 11.12 -7.15 -1.35
N ILE A 6 11.64 -6.89 -0.16
CA ILE A 6 10.83 -6.88 1.08
C ILE A 6 9.76 -5.78 1.02
N LEU A 7 10.09 -4.59 0.52
CA LEU A 7 9.11 -3.52 0.35
C LEU A 7 8.01 -3.90 -0.64
N PHE A 8 8.35 -4.52 -1.78
CA PHE A 8 7.35 -5.04 -2.71
C PHE A 8 6.45 -6.09 -2.07
N PHE A 9 7.02 -7.00 -1.29
CA PHE A 9 6.25 -7.96 -0.51
C PHE A 9 5.29 -7.27 0.46
N ILE A 10 5.77 -6.29 1.25
CA ILE A 10 4.94 -5.54 2.21
C ILE A 10 3.80 -4.81 1.49
N PHE A 11 4.08 -4.07 0.42
CA PHE A 11 3.05 -3.33 -0.32
C PHE A 11 2.01 -4.27 -0.95
N SER A 12 2.45 -5.40 -1.50
CA SER A 12 1.54 -6.40 -2.06
C SER A 12 0.71 -7.07 -0.96
N ALA A 13 1.33 -7.49 0.13
CA ALA A 13 0.63 -8.11 1.25
C ALA A 13 -0.42 -7.18 1.86
N THR A 14 -0.10 -5.90 2.06
CA THR A 14 -1.07 -4.92 2.56
C THR A 14 -2.20 -4.67 1.58
N GLY A 15 -1.94 -4.72 0.27
CA GLY A 15 -2.97 -4.66 -0.77
C GLY A 15 -3.98 -5.81 -0.68
N GLU A 16 -3.54 -7.03 -0.39
CA GLU A 16 -4.40 -8.20 -0.25
C GLU A 16 -5.38 -8.08 0.94
N ALA A 17 -5.03 -7.33 1.99
CA ALA A 17 -5.90 -7.10 3.12
C ALA A 17 -7.23 -6.42 2.69
N TYR A 18 -7.19 -5.51 1.71
CA TYR A 18 -8.39 -4.86 1.20
C TYR A 18 -9.28 -5.86 0.45
N GLY A 19 -8.72 -6.59 -0.50
CA GLY A 19 -9.45 -7.59 -1.26
C GLY A 19 -10.11 -8.64 -0.39
N THR A 20 -9.45 -9.00 0.71
CA THR A 20 -9.89 -10.07 1.62
C THR A 20 -10.89 -9.57 2.66
N CYS A 21 -10.64 -8.43 3.30
CA CYS A 21 -11.37 -8.01 4.50
C CYS A 21 -12.39 -6.91 4.26
N TRP A 22 -12.31 -6.16 3.14
CA TRP A 22 -13.16 -4.97 2.90
C TRP A 22 -14.65 -5.23 3.00
N ALA A 23 -15.14 -6.23 2.27
CA ALA A 23 -16.57 -6.53 2.23
C ALA A 23 -17.08 -7.05 3.58
N LEU A 24 -16.30 -7.89 4.24
CA LEU A 24 -16.62 -8.42 5.57
C LEU A 24 -16.66 -7.30 6.60
N TRP A 25 -15.64 -6.44 6.61
CA TRP A 25 -15.58 -5.30 7.52
C TRP A 25 -16.71 -4.30 7.29
N GLY A 26 -17.01 -3.96 6.04
CA GLY A 26 -18.12 -3.05 5.72
C GLY A 26 -19.48 -3.60 6.17
N SER A 27 -19.67 -4.91 6.03
CA SER A 27 -20.87 -5.59 6.52
C SER A 27 -20.94 -5.60 8.06
N ASP A 28 -19.83 -5.94 8.74
CA ASP A 28 -19.80 -6.05 10.19
C ASP A 28 -19.85 -4.68 10.91
N ALA A 29 -19.14 -3.68 10.39
CA ALA A 29 -19.00 -2.37 11.01
C ALA A 29 -20.17 -1.41 10.70
N PHE A 30 -20.73 -1.47 9.48
CA PHE A 30 -21.71 -0.50 9.00
C PHE A 30 -23.02 -1.14 8.51
N HIS A 31 -23.14 -2.46 8.60
CA HIS A 31 -24.30 -3.21 8.05
C HIS A 31 -24.51 -2.95 6.54
N TRP A 32 -23.41 -2.76 5.81
CA TRP A 32 -23.46 -2.53 4.37
C TRP A 32 -24.03 -3.76 3.64
N ASN A 33 -24.95 -3.49 2.72
CA ASN A 33 -25.42 -4.46 1.76
C ASN A 33 -24.51 -4.54 0.52
N GLY A 34 -24.78 -5.46 -0.38
CA GLY A 34 -23.97 -5.65 -1.59
C GLY A 34 -23.84 -4.40 -2.46
N LEU A 35 -24.89 -3.56 -2.53
CA LEU A 35 -24.84 -2.28 -3.26
C LEU A 35 -23.87 -1.29 -2.62
N SER A 36 -23.95 -1.12 -1.30
CA SER A 36 -23.06 -0.22 -0.56
C SER A 36 -21.60 -0.65 -0.66
N ILE A 37 -21.34 -1.96 -0.57
CA ILE A 37 -20.00 -2.54 -0.78
C ILE A 37 -19.53 -2.27 -2.22
N GLY A 38 -20.36 -2.53 -3.22
CA GLY A 38 -20.04 -2.28 -4.62
C GLY A 38 -19.75 -0.81 -4.91
N LEU A 39 -20.57 0.12 -4.37
CA LEU A 39 -20.35 1.56 -4.50
C LEU A 39 -19.05 2.00 -3.83
N SER A 40 -18.72 1.44 -2.66
CA SER A 40 -17.47 1.77 -1.96
C SER A 40 -16.23 1.30 -2.74
N LEU A 41 -16.27 0.09 -3.30
CA LEU A 41 -15.20 -0.43 -4.16
C LEU A 41 -15.07 0.38 -5.46
N GLY A 42 -16.19 0.78 -6.08
CA GLY A 42 -16.20 1.64 -7.26
C GLY A 42 -15.61 3.03 -6.98
N ALA A 43 -16.03 3.67 -5.89
CA ALA A 43 -15.49 4.96 -5.45
C ALA A 43 -13.99 4.87 -5.16
N PHE A 44 -13.55 3.83 -4.46
CA PHE A 44 -12.13 3.57 -4.23
C PHE A 44 -11.37 3.38 -5.55
N GLY A 45 -11.89 2.57 -6.47
CA GLY A 45 -11.28 2.34 -7.77
C GLY A 45 -11.09 3.64 -8.57
N ILE A 46 -12.08 4.54 -8.58
CA ILE A 46 -12.00 5.85 -9.21
C ILE A 46 -10.91 6.70 -8.56
N CYS A 47 -10.95 6.84 -7.23
CA CYS A 47 -9.93 7.61 -6.49
C CYS A 47 -8.52 7.05 -6.73
N GLN A 48 -8.37 5.73 -6.69
CA GLN A 48 -7.09 5.06 -6.89
C GLN A 48 -6.56 5.25 -8.33
N THR A 49 -7.42 5.13 -9.34
CA THR A 49 -7.04 5.34 -10.73
C THR A 49 -6.58 6.78 -10.96
N LEU A 50 -7.34 7.76 -10.45
CA LEU A 50 -6.97 9.17 -10.56
C LEU A 50 -5.65 9.46 -9.81
N ALA A 51 -5.51 8.95 -8.61
CA ALA A 51 -4.29 9.12 -7.82
C ALA A 51 -3.07 8.52 -8.53
N GLN A 52 -3.17 7.30 -9.04
CA GLN A 52 -2.07 6.64 -9.76
C GLN A 52 -1.73 7.33 -11.09
N ALA A 53 -2.71 7.90 -11.80
CA ALA A 53 -2.46 8.60 -13.05
C ALA A 53 -1.81 9.98 -12.84
N LEU A 54 -2.18 10.68 -11.76
CA LEU A 54 -1.83 12.09 -11.60
C LEU A 54 -0.71 12.36 -10.59
N LEU A 55 -0.56 11.53 -9.55
CA LEU A 55 0.27 11.87 -8.40
C LEU A 55 1.73 11.35 -8.47
N PRO A 56 2.05 10.14 -8.95
CA PRO A 56 3.41 9.60 -8.85
C PRO A 56 4.45 10.44 -9.58
N GLY A 57 4.14 10.92 -10.79
CA GLY A 57 5.04 11.74 -11.58
C GLY A 57 5.45 13.05 -10.87
N PRO A 58 4.48 13.93 -10.53
CA PRO A 58 4.76 15.14 -9.74
C PRO A 58 5.38 14.84 -8.36
N ALA A 59 4.90 13.83 -7.64
CA ALA A 59 5.43 13.47 -6.32
C ALA A 59 6.91 13.11 -6.40
N VAL A 60 7.31 12.25 -7.35
CA VAL A 60 8.72 11.87 -7.54
C VAL A 60 9.57 13.05 -8.00
N LYS A 61 9.06 13.91 -8.90
CA LYS A 61 9.78 15.09 -9.38
C LYS A 61 10.04 16.13 -8.28
N LEU A 62 9.05 16.37 -7.41
CA LEU A 62 9.11 17.40 -6.38
C LEU A 62 9.81 16.94 -5.09
N LEU A 63 9.55 15.69 -4.69
CA LEU A 63 9.98 15.16 -3.40
C LEU A 63 11.12 14.14 -3.51
N GLY A 64 11.33 13.58 -4.70
CA GLY A 64 12.18 12.40 -4.92
C GLY A 64 11.49 11.09 -4.54
N GLU A 65 12.02 9.96 -5.03
CA GLU A 65 11.39 8.65 -4.87
C GLU A 65 11.14 8.27 -3.40
N ARG A 66 12.12 8.54 -2.54
CA ARG A 66 12.08 8.19 -1.11
C ARG A 66 10.95 8.91 -0.37
N ALA A 67 10.90 10.25 -0.53
CA ALA A 67 9.88 11.04 0.14
C ALA A 67 8.48 10.78 -0.46
N ALA A 68 8.38 10.51 -1.77
CA ALA A 68 7.13 10.11 -2.40
C ALA A 68 6.59 8.79 -1.83
N ILE A 69 7.45 7.78 -1.60
CA ILE A 69 7.06 6.53 -0.94
C ILE A 69 6.57 6.80 0.49
N LEU A 70 7.30 7.61 1.26
CA LEU A 70 6.95 7.92 2.65
C LEU A 70 5.64 8.70 2.74
N VAL A 71 5.38 9.65 1.83
CA VAL A 71 4.10 10.37 1.74
C VAL A 71 2.95 9.40 1.42
N GLY A 72 3.16 8.47 0.49
CA GLY A 72 2.18 7.42 0.20
C GLY A 72 1.89 6.55 1.42
N VAL A 73 2.92 6.08 2.10
CA VAL A 73 2.77 5.26 3.33
C VAL A 73 2.09 6.06 4.45
N ALA A 74 2.46 7.33 4.65
CA ALA A 74 1.84 8.17 5.67
C ALA A 74 0.36 8.43 5.36
N GLY A 75 0.03 8.75 4.10
CA GLY A 75 -1.35 8.98 3.66
C GLY A 75 -2.23 7.74 3.85
N VAL A 76 -1.77 6.59 3.38
CA VAL A 76 -2.53 5.35 3.55
C VAL A 76 -2.65 4.95 5.03
N SER A 77 -1.60 5.11 5.83
CA SER A 77 -1.63 4.79 7.26
C SER A 77 -2.60 5.70 8.03
N LEU A 78 -2.63 7.01 7.70
CA LEU A 78 -3.59 7.95 8.25
C LEU A 78 -5.03 7.54 7.90
N ALA A 79 -5.29 7.26 6.62
CA ALA A 79 -6.61 6.83 6.17
C ALA A 79 -7.07 5.55 6.86
N LEU A 80 -6.21 4.53 6.94
CA LEU A 80 -6.50 3.28 7.64
C LEU A 80 -6.76 3.47 9.13
N THR A 81 -6.02 4.37 9.76
CA THR A 81 -6.26 4.70 11.18
C THR A 81 -7.64 5.32 11.35
N VAL A 82 -8.02 6.28 10.49
CA VAL A 82 -9.37 6.87 10.50
C VAL A 82 -10.43 5.79 10.25
N MET A 83 -10.21 4.90 9.28
CA MET A 83 -11.13 3.79 8.98
C MET A 83 -11.29 2.83 10.14
N ALA A 84 -10.22 2.53 10.89
CA ALA A 84 -10.28 1.66 12.06
C ALA A 84 -11.24 2.18 13.14
N PHE A 85 -11.34 3.50 13.29
CA PHE A 85 -12.20 4.16 14.29
C PHE A 85 -13.48 4.76 13.70
N ALA A 86 -13.76 4.55 12.41
CA ALA A 86 -14.94 5.11 11.78
C ALA A 86 -16.22 4.51 12.35
N GLY A 87 -17.09 5.37 12.88
CA GLY A 87 -18.40 4.98 13.41
C GLY A 87 -19.52 4.99 12.37
N GLN A 88 -19.30 5.55 11.19
CA GLN A 88 -20.31 5.72 10.15
C GLN A 88 -19.73 5.46 8.76
N GLY A 89 -20.49 4.79 7.91
CA GLY A 89 -20.05 4.38 6.57
C GLY A 89 -19.67 5.54 5.62
N TRP A 90 -20.30 6.71 5.75
CA TRP A 90 -19.95 7.87 4.92
C TRP A 90 -18.52 8.39 5.17
N MET A 91 -17.98 8.20 6.37
CA MET A 91 -16.61 8.60 6.72
C MET A 91 -15.59 7.90 5.82
N ILE A 92 -15.92 6.68 5.39
CA ILE A 92 -15.07 5.88 4.50
C ILE A 92 -14.96 6.56 3.14
N PHE A 93 -16.08 7.03 2.59
CA PHE A 93 -16.07 7.74 1.30
C PHE A 93 -15.30 9.07 1.41
N ALA A 94 -15.43 9.78 2.53
CA ALA A 94 -14.73 11.05 2.76
C ALA A 94 -13.20 10.88 2.84
N ILE A 95 -12.70 9.76 3.41
CA ILE A 95 -11.27 9.51 3.56
C ILE A 95 -10.63 8.82 2.33
N MET A 96 -11.42 8.32 1.38
CA MET A 96 -10.92 7.61 0.19
C MET A 96 -9.87 8.39 -0.62
N PRO A 97 -9.98 9.71 -0.85
CA PRO A 97 -8.93 10.44 -1.55
C PRO A 97 -7.57 10.38 -0.83
N VAL A 98 -7.58 10.45 0.51
CA VAL A 98 -6.35 10.31 1.32
C VAL A 98 -5.84 8.88 1.26
N PHE A 99 -6.73 7.90 1.31
CA PHE A 99 -6.40 6.48 1.15
C PHE A 99 -5.73 6.20 -0.21
N ALA A 100 -6.21 6.83 -1.28
CA ALA A 100 -5.66 6.69 -2.62
C ALA A 100 -4.22 7.23 -2.75
N LEU A 101 -3.74 8.08 -1.82
CA LEU A 101 -2.33 8.50 -1.79
C LEU A 101 -1.37 7.30 -1.64
N GLY A 102 -1.82 6.21 -1.04
CA GLY A 102 -1.08 4.94 -1.01
C GLY A 102 -0.68 4.43 -2.39
N GLY A 103 -1.46 4.75 -3.43
CA GLY A 103 -1.16 4.44 -4.82
C GLY A 103 0.13 5.06 -5.38
N ILE A 104 0.72 6.04 -4.69
CA ILE A 104 2.02 6.63 -5.06
C ILE A 104 3.18 5.67 -4.75
N GLY A 105 3.05 4.86 -3.69
CA GLY A 105 4.16 4.07 -3.15
C GLY A 105 4.73 3.05 -4.13
N VAL A 106 3.88 2.26 -4.77
CA VAL A 106 4.32 1.17 -5.67
C VAL A 106 5.02 1.71 -6.93
N PRO A 107 4.47 2.69 -7.69
CA PRO A 107 5.18 3.28 -8.83
C PRO A 107 6.49 3.96 -8.46
N ALA A 108 6.54 4.66 -7.33
CA ALA A 108 7.76 5.29 -6.84
C ALA A 108 8.82 4.24 -6.46
N LEU A 109 8.42 3.13 -5.82
CA LEU A 109 9.31 2.01 -5.52
C LEU A 109 9.79 1.30 -6.79
N GLN A 110 8.94 1.14 -7.80
CA GLN A 110 9.29 0.58 -9.10
C GLN A 110 10.34 1.43 -9.81
N SER A 111 10.15 2.76 -9.82
CA SER A 111 11.13 3.72 -10.38
C SER A 111 12.49 3.59 -9.68
N LEU A 112 12.48 3.53 -8.35
CA LEU A 112 13.69 3.34 -7.56
C LEU A 112 14.37 1.99 -7.86
N ALA A 113 13.59 0.93 -7.98
CA ALA A 113 14.07 -0.42 -8.22
C ALA A 113 14.79 -0.57 -9.56
N THR A 114 14.18 -0.06 -10.64
CA THR A 114 14.73 -0.13 -12.00
C THR A 114 16.04 0.63 -12.14
N ARG A 115 16.23 1.72 -11.41
CA ARG A 115 17.48 2.51 -11.41
C ARG A 115 18.64 1.83 -10.69
N GLN A 116 18.39 0.83 -9.85
CA GLN A 116 19.42 0.14 -9.06
C GLN A 116 19.94 -1.13 -9.73
N VAL A 117 19.33 -1.55 -10.83
CA VAL A 117 19.64 -2.82 -11.53
C VAL A 117 20.22 -2.52 -12.91
N ASP A 118 21.31 -3.22 -13.25
CA ASP A 118 21.90 -3.14 -14.59
C ASP A 118 20.95 -3.76 -15.63
N GLU A 119 20.97 -3.23 -16.86
CA GLU A 119 20.08 -3.63 -17.95
C GLU A 119 20.04 -5.14 -18.17
N ASN A 120 21.21 -5.79 -18.09
CA ASN A 120 21.34 -7.25 -18.28
C ASN A 120 20.69 -8.08 -17.17
N SER A 121 20.44 -7.50 -15.99
CA SER A 121 19.88 -8.19 -14.81
C SER A 121 18.42 -7.82 -14.55
N GLN A 122 17.83 -6.92 -15.34
CA GLN A 122 16.46 -6.42 -15.10
C GLN A 122 15.42 -7.56 -15.17
N GLY A 123 15.55 -8.47 -16.14
CA GLY A 123 14.62 -9.61 -16.27
C GLY A 123 14.64 -10.53 -15.04
N GLN A 124 15.83 -10.87 -14.55
CA GLN A 124 15.98 -11.69 -13.35
C GLN A 124 15.39 -10.97 -12.11
N PHE A 125 15.65 -9.67 -11.98
CA PHE A 125 15.13 -8.88 -10.88
C PHE A 125 13.60 -8.79 -10.91
N GLN A 126 12.99 -8.56 -12.07
CA GLN A 126 11.53 -8.57 -12.22
C GLN A 126 10.93 -9.93 -11.87
N GLY A 127 11.60 -11.03 -12.21
CA GLY A 127 11.20 -12.37 -11.79
C GLY A 127 11.19 -12.55 -10.26
N VAL A 128 12.20 -12.02 -9.57
CA VAL A 128 12.25 -12.04 -8.09
C VAL A 128 11.13 -11.20 -7.50
N LEU A 129 10.86 -10.01 -8.05
CA LEU A 129 9.74 -9.16 -7.60
C LEU A 129 8.39 -9.87 -7.81
N ALA A 130 8.18 -10.48 -8.98
CA ALA A 130 6.96 -11.22 -9.27
C ALA A 130 6.76 -12.39 -8.30
N SER A 131 7.85 -13.09 -7.94
CA SER A 131 7.81 -14.16 -6.93
C SER A 131 7.43 -13.65 -5.55
N ALA A 132 7.95 -12.47 -5.13
CA ALA A 132 7.61 -11.85 -3.87
C ALA A 132 6.13 -11.43 -3.83
N VAL A 133 5.61 -10.85 -4.92
CA VAL A 133 4.20 -10.50 -5.08
C VAL A 133 3.32 -11.74 -5.00
N SER A 134 3.67 -12.81 -5.73
CA SER A 134 2.91 -14.07 -5.72
C SER A 134 2.89 -14.70 -4.32
N LEU A 135 4.01 -14.66 -3.61
CA LEU A 135 4.07 -15.16 -2.22
C LEU A 135 3.15 -14.32 -1.30
N ALA A 136 3.15 -13.01 -1.46
CA ALA A 136 2.26 -12.12 -0.70
C ALA A 136 0.79 -12.45 -0.97
N SER A 137 0.41 -12.69 -2.23
CA SER A 137 -0.98 -13.02 -2.62
C SER A 137 -1.46 -14.39 -2.09
N ILE A 138 -0.54 -15.26 -1.67
CA ILE A 138 -0.90 -16.54 -1.00
C ILE A 138 -0.96 -16.35 0.53
N VAL A 139 0.07 -15.75 1.10
CA VAL A 139 0.24 -15.68 2.57
C VAL A 139 -0.65 -14.62 3.19
N ALA A 140 -0.75 -13.44 2.58
CA ALA A 140 -1.43 -12.30 3.17
C ALA A 140 -2.95 -12.50 3.34
N PRO A 141 -3.72 -13.04 2.36
CA PRO A 141 -5.12 -13.33 2.55
C PRO A 141 -5.38 -14.26 3.73
N LEU A 142 -4.54 -15.31 3.89
CA LEU A 142 -4.66 -16.25 5.00
C LEU A 142 -4.37 -15.58 6.35
N ALA A 143 -3.31 -14.78 6.41
CA ALA A 143 -2.93 -14.07 7.63
C ALA A 143 -3.98 -13.02 8.04
N PHE A 144 -4.38 -12.15 7.09
CA PHE A 144 -5.33 -11.07 7.39
C PHE A 144 -6.75 -11.57 7.62
N SER A 145 -7.23 -12.59 6.89
CA SER A 145 -8.53 -13.19 7.16
C SER A 145 -8.55 -13.85 8.54
N SER A 146 -7.51 -14.61 8.89
CA SER A 146 -7.40 -15.25 10.21
C SER A 146 -7.43 -14.20 11.32
N LEU A 147 -6.63 -13.14 11.19
CA LEU A 147 -6.60 -12.04 12.15
C LEU A 147 -7.97 -11.33 12.24
N TYR A 148 -8.61 -11.09 11.09
CA TYR A 148 -9.93 -10.48 11.04
C TYR A 148 -10.96 -11.33 11.81
N PHE A 149 -11.03 -12.64 11.57
CA PHE A 149 -11.96 -13.53 12.25
C PHE A 149 -11.72 -13.62 13.77
N LEU A 150 -10.49 -13.46 14.22
CA LEU A 150 -10.15 -13.40 15.65
C LEU A 150 -10.60 -12.11 16.32
N THR A 151 -10.58 -10.98 15.58
CA THR A 151 -10.81 -9.65 16.18
C THR A 151 -12.20 -9.07 15.90
N ARG A 152 -12.89 -9.52 14.84
CA ARG A 152 -14.12 -8.89 14.31
C ARG A 152 -15.25 -8.73 15.32
N GLN A 153 -15.39 -9.69 16.25
CA GLN A 153 -16.47 -9.67 17.24
C GLN A 153 -16.26 -8.60 18.32
N GLN A 154 -15.00 -8.29 18.63
CA GLN A 154 -14.65 -7.28 19.61
C GLN A 154 -14.50 -5.90 18.94
N TRP A 155 -13.79 -5.85 17.83
CA TRP A 155 -13.54 -4.62 17.10
C TRP A 155 -13.19 -4.90 15.63
N PRO A 156 -14.16 -4.79 14.71
CA PRO A 156 -13.92 -5.04 13.28
C PRO A 156 -12.84 -4.16 12.66
N GLY A 157 -12.64 -2.94 13.18
CA GLY A 157 -11.63 -1.99 12.71
C GLY A 157 -10.19 -2.36 13.02
N ALA A 158 -9.95 -3.31 13.95
CA ALA A 158 -8.61 -3.73 14.36
C ALA A 158 -7.74 -4.22 13.18
N ILE A 159 -8.38 -4.79 12.16
CA ILE A 159 -7.68 -5.24 10.95
C ILE A 159 -6.90 -4.10 10.28
N TRP A 160 -7.47 -2.90 10.21
CA TRP A 160 -6.82 -1.76 9.57
C TRP A 160 -5.60 -1.27 10.33
N LEU A 161 -5.62 -1.35 11.67
CA LEU A 161 -4.42 -1.04 12.47
C LEU A 161 -3.32 -2.08 12.29
N SER A 162 -3.67 -3.35 12.06
CA SER A 162 -2.67 -4.36 11.74
C SER A 162 -1.98 -4.08 10.41
N VAL A 163 -2.73 -3.60 9.41
CA VAL A 163 -2.17 -3.15 8.13
C VAL A 163 -1.25 -1.94 8.32
N VAL A 164 -1.66 -0.97 9.17
CA VAL A 164 -0.80 0.18 9.54
C VAL A 164 0.50 -0.29 10.19
N ALA A 165 0.44 -1.27 11.09
CA ALA A 165 1.64 -1.83 11.72
C ALA A 165 2.58 -2.47 10.68
N VAL A 166 2.04 -3.18 9.69
CA VAL A 166 2.83 -3.75 8.59
C VAL A 166 3.45 -2.64 7.72
N TYR A 167 2.72 -1.56 7.41
CA TYR A 167 3.31 -0.38 6.74
C TYR A 167 4.40 0.29 7.59
N GLY A 168 4.26 0.28 8.91
CA GLY A 168 5.28 0.77 9.85
C GLY A 168 6.63 0.06 9.66
N LEU A 169 6.63 -1.23 9.30
CA LEU A 169 7.85 -1.97 8.99
C LEU A 169 8.50 -1.52 7.68
N ALA A 170 7.75 -0.93 6.76
CA ALA A 170 8.31 -0.39 5.52
C ALA A 170 9.12 0.89 5.75
N VAL A 171 8.77 1.70 6.75
CA VAL A 171 9.41 3.01 7.00
C VAL A 171 10.92 2.90 7.20
N PRO A 172 11.45 2.08 8.14
CA PRO A 172 12.89 1.97 8.33
C PRO A 172 13.59 1.38 7.09
N LEU A 173 12.93 0.51 6.34
CA LEU A 173 13.48 -0.03 5.10
C LEU A 173 13.62 1.06 4.03
N VAL A 174 12.61 1.91 3.87
CA VAL A 174 12.66 3.04 2.93
C VAL A 174 13.73 4.04 3.34
N LEU A 175 13.83 4.36 4.62
CA LEU A 175 14.88 5.26 5.15
C LEU A 175 16.28 4.69 4.96
N GLY A 176 16.45 3.37 5.07
CA GLY A 176 17.71 2.67 4.89
C GLY A 176 18.14 2.44 3.42
N LEU A 177 17.27 2.72 2.44
CA LEU A 177 17.63 2.58 1.02
C LEU A 177 18.76 3.54 0.64
N ARG A 178 19.89 3.03 0.16
CA ARG A 178 20.99 3.85 -0.39
C ARG A 178 20.65 4.24 -1.83
N LEU A 179 20.52 5.53 -2.09
CA LEU A 179 20.33 6.04 -3.46
C LEU A 179 21.71 6.14 -4.13
N LYS A 180 21.94 5.41 -5.19
CA LYS A 180 23.16 5.52 -6.03
C LYS A 180 23.34 6.90 -6.72
N THR A 181 22.38 7.81 -6.54
CA THR A 181 22.32 9.08 -7.28
C THR A 181 23.34 10.13 -6.79
N ALA A 182 23.88 10.01 -5.58
CA ALA A 182 24.81 11.03 -5.04
C ALA A 182 26.24 10.87 -5.56
N GLU A 183 26.67 9.69 -5.95
CA GLU A 183 28.07 9.47 -6.37
C GLU A 183 28.35 9.85 -7.84
N ARG A 184 27.36 9.79 -8.73
CA ARG A 184 27.57 10.19 -10.14
C ARG A 184 27.59 11.70 -10.36
N ALA A 185 26.92 12.49 -9.52
CA ALA A 185 26.95 13.95 -9.60
C ALA A 185 28.22 14.57 -8.97
N ALA A 186 28.98 13.80 -8.20
CA ALA A 186 30.24 14.25 -7.62
C ALA A 186 31.47 13.88 -8.47
N MET A 187 31.28 13.12 -9.57
CA MET A 187 32.33 12.66 -10.48
C MET A 187 32.21 13.26 -11.89
N SER A 188 31.24 14.15 -12.14
CA SER A 188 31.07 14.95 -13.36
C SER A 188 31.30 16.44 -13.07
#